data_cbf2c1f2e228dc0a37f1d85260f535af
#
_entry.id   cbf2c1f2e228dc0a37f1d85260f535af
#
_cell.length_a   1.000
_cell.length_b   1.000
_cell.length_c   1.000
_cell.angle_alpha   90.00
_cell.angle_beta   90.00
_cell.angle_gamma   90.00
#
_symmetry.space_group_name_H-M   'P 1'
#
loop_
_entity.id
_entity.type
_entity.pdbx_description
1 polymer ?
#
loop_
_entity_poly.entity_id
_entity_poly.type
_entity_poly.pdbx_seq_one_letter_code
_entity_poly.pdbx_strand_id
1 'polypeptide(L)'
;WNNGGGFVDDEGNWTLNSEQNVEAIQYAIDLVNSGYTNTDPANDTRYDLQDMFGAGKVAMLIAPNSLPTYIATGGNEVNYGVASIPSNTGESVSAGVMDRFMCFDNDYSDDEKAAISTFFDYFYDDARYTEWVDMEGFLPATKSGGEALAAANEDMASWIDILDSCKFYPTAKAEWADVKQGVINVEQNALLG
;
A
#
# COMPACT_ATOMS: atom_id res chain seq x y z
N TRP A 1 4.27 12.00 1.75
CA TRP A 1 2.96 12.66 1.58
C TRP A 1 2.41 13.23 2.87
N ASN A 2 2.45 12.52 3.97
CA ASN A 2 1.87 12.93 5.25
C ASN A 2 2.58 14.14 5.92
N ASN A 3 3.71 14.60 5.37
CA ASN A 3 4.38 15.85 5.74
C ASN A 3 4.27 16.92 4.62
N GLY A 4 3.38 16.76 3.67
CA GLY A 4 3.19 17.68 2.54
C GLY A 4 4.19 17.52 1.39
N GLY A 5 5.11 16.57 1.47
CA GLY A 5 6.02 16.22 0.38
C GLY A 5 5.42 15.21 -0.60
N GLY A 6 6.26 14.69 -1.49
CA GLY A 6 5.85 13.71 -2.48
C GLY A 6 6.97 13.39 -3.47
N PHE A 7 6.66 12.55 -4.44
CA PHE A 7 7.62 12.18 -5.49
C PHE A 7 7.63 13.17 -6.64
N VAL A 8 6.46 13.69 -7.00
CA VAL A 8 6.26 14.63 -8.11
C VAL A 8 5.29 15.74 -7.72
N ASP A 9 5.42 16.89 -8.37
CA ASP A 9 4.43 17.97 -8.32
C ASP A 9 3.24 17.73 -9.28
N ASP A 10 2.30 18.68 -9.33
CA ASP A 10 1.11 18.60 -10.18
C ASP A 10 1.45 18.64 -11.68
N GLU A 11 2.60 19.22 -12.04
CA GLU A 11 3.14 19.25 -13.39
C GLU A 11 3.92 17.96 -13.74
N GLY A 12 4.13 17.08 -12.75
CA GLY A 12 4.85 15.83 -12.89
C GLY A 12 6.37 15.95 -12.81
N ASN A 13 6.93 17.05 -12.32
CA ASN A 13 8.37 17.17 -12.08
C ASN A 13 8.74 16.48 -10.78
N TRP A 14 9.96 15.92 -10.71
CA TRP A 14 10.46 15.28 -9.50
C TRP A 14 10.71 16.29 -8.37
N THR A 15 10.17 15.99 -7.17
CA THR A 15 10.30 16.84 -5.96
C THR A 15 10.98 16.13 -4.79
N LEU A 16 11.83 15.14 -5.08
CA LEU A 16 12.42 14.23 -4.10
C LEU A 16 13.21 14.92 -2.99
N ASN A 17 13.84 16.04 -3.29
CA ASN A 17 14.65 16.83 -2.35
C ASN A 17 13.91 18.03 -1.75
N SER A 18 12.57 18.01 -1.75
CA SER A 18 11.80 19.07 -1.07
C SER A 18 12.09 19.10 0.43
N GLU A 19 11.93 20.27 1.04
CA GLU A 19 12.11 20.45 2.48
C GLU A 19 11.24 19.47 3.28
N GLN A 20 9.99 19.28 2.86
CA GLN A 20 9.03 18.36 3.47
C GLN A 20 9.48 16.90 3.42
N ASN A 21 10.12 16.46 2.34
CA ASN A 21 10.66 15.11 2.22
C ASN A 21 11.89 14.94 3.13
N VAL A 22 12.77 15.94 3.20
CA VAL A 22 13.93 15.93 4.10
C VAL A 22 13.49 15.86 5.56
N GLU A 23 12.50 16.67 5.96
CA GLU A 23 11.93 16.63 7.31
C GLU A 23 11.31 15.27 7.64
N ALA A 24 10.62 14.63 6.68
CA ALA A 24 10.02 13.31 6.88
C ALA A 24 11.09 12.23 7.13
N ILE A 25 12.21 12.26 6.39
CA ILE A 25 13.34 11.35 6.62
C ILE A 25 14.00 11.65 7.97
N GLN A 26 14.20 12.94 8.32
CA GLN A 26 14.75 13.32 9.61
C GLN A 26 13.86 12.81 10.77
N TYR A 27 12.56 12.90 10.63
CA TYR A 27 11.62 12.35 11.62
C TYR A 27 11.81 10.84 11.82
N ALA A 28 12.00 10.07 10.74
CA ALA A 28 12.27 8.64 10.83
C ALA A 28 13.62 8.37 11.56
N ILE A 29 14.67 9.14 11.26
CA ILE A 29 15.97 9.06 11.96
C ILE A 29 15.79 9.36 13.46
N ASP A 30 14.99 10.37 13.80
CA ASP A 30 14.75 10.76 15.20
C ASP A 30 13.99 9.66 15.97
N LEU A 31 13.06 8.93 15.32
CA LEU A 31 12.40 7.76 15.91
C LEU A 31 13.40 6.64 16.21
N VAL A 32 14.31 6.36 15.27
CA VAL A 32 15.38 5.36 15.47
C VAL A 32 16.28 5.76 16.63
N ASN A 33 16.80 6.99 16.64
CA ASN A 33 17.70 7.51 17.67
C ASN A 33 17.05 7.56 19.05
N SER A 34 15.73 7.73 19.11
CA SER A 34 14.94 7.74 20.35
C SER A 34 14.57 6.33 20.83
N GLY A 35 14.86 5.30 20.07
CA GLY A 35 14.49 3.92 20.41
C GLY A 35 12.98 3.64 20.32
N TYR A 36 12.24 4.40 19.53
CA TYR A 36 10.79 4.26 19.37
C TYR A 36 10.38 3.36 18.20
N THR A 37 11.34 2.71 17.56
CA THR A 37 11.10 1.77 16.48
C THR A 37 11.78 0.42 16.74
N ASN A 38 11.62 -0.55 15.83
CA ASN A 38 12.30 -1.84 15.86
C ASN A 38 13.83 -1.65 15.82
N THR A 39 14.57 -2.70 16.16
CA THR A 39 16.02 -2.62 16.38
C THR A 39 16.86 -2.56 15.12
N ASP A 40 16.33 -2.96 13.97
CA ASP A 40 17.02 -2.93 12.68
C ASP A 40 16.12 -2.41 11.55
N PRO A 41 15.63 -1.15 11.65
CA PRO A 41 14.63 -0.62 10.72
C PRO A 41 15.12 -0.47 9.28
N ALA A 42 16.43 -0.47 9.07
CA ALA A 42 17.03 -0.35 7.74
C ALA A 42 17.05 -1.68 6.97
N ASN A 43 17.02 -2.82 7.67
CA ASN A 43 17.16 -4.16 7.07
C ASN A 43 15.93 -5.05 7.27
N ASP A 44 15.13 -4.82 8.33
CA ASP A 44 13.92 -5.58 8.57
C ASP A 44 12.95 -5.46 7.40
N THR A 45 12.47 -6.60 6.93
CA THR A 45 11.48 -6.66 5.86
C THR A 45 10.06 -6.44 6.39
N ARG A 46 9.12 -6.17 5.48
CA ARG A 46 7.69 -6.11 5.83
C ARG A 46 7.22 -7.36 6.59
N TYR A 47 7.70 -8.53 6.21
CA TYR A 47 7.28 -9.79 6.85
C TYR A 47 7.84 -9.93 8.26
N ASP A 48 9.11 -9.53 8.49
CA ASP A 48 9.70 -9.50 9.83
C ASP A 48 8.88 -8.61 10.78
N LEU A 49 8.45 -7.44 10.29
CA LEU A 49 7.63 -6.51 11.06
C LEU A 49 6.20 -7.03 11.31
N GLN A 50 5.59 -7.71 10.35
CA GLN A 50 4.30 -8.36 10.52
C GLN A 50 4.36 -9.48 11.55
N ASP A 51 5.44 -10.27 11.57
CA ASP A 51 5.69 -11.30 12.57
C ASP A 51 5.91 -10.69 13.95
N MET A 52 6.66 -9.59 14.06
CA MET A 52 6.83 -8.85 15.31
C MET A 52 5.50 -8.32 15.84
N PHE A 53 4.63 -7.81 14.98
CA PHE A 53 3.31 -7.33 15.36
C PHE A 53 2.40 -8.47 15.81
N GLY A 54 2.32 -9.55 15.03
CA GLY A 54 1.57 -10.76 15.39
C GLY A 54 2.01 -11.38 16.71
N ALA A 55 3.31 -11.27 17.03
CA ALA A 55 3.89 -11.71 18.31
C ALA A 55 3.73 -10.69 19.46
N GLY A 56 3.07 -9.54 19.22
CA GLY A 56 2.87 -8.49 20.24
C GLY A 56 4.16 -7.75 20.65
N LYS A 57 5.20 -7.77 19.81
CA LYS A 57 6.49 -7.11 20.10
C LYS A 57 6.54 -5.64 19.68
N VAL A 58 5.67 -5.22 18.79
CA VAL A 58 5.50 -3.83 18.38
C VAL A 58 4.04 -3.40 18.59
N ALA A 59 3.84 -2.17 19.05
CA ALA A 59 2.52 -1.66 19.39
C ALA A 59 1.77 -1.09 18.18
N MET A 60 2.48 -0.63 17.17
CA MET A 60 1.93 -0.05 15.95
C MET A 60 2.76 -0.50 14.74
N LEU A 61 2.09 -0.68 13.61
CA LEU A 61 2.70 -1.11 12.37
C LEU A 61 2.02 -0.42 11.20
N ILE A 62 2.79 0.14 10.27
CA ILE A 62 2.29 0.51 8.95
C ILE A 62 2.24 -0.77 8.11
N ALA A 63 1.05 -1.18 7.72
CA ALA A 63 0.84 -2.49 7.10
C ALA A 63 -0.10 -2.40 5.89
N PRO A 64 -0.01 -3.35 4.96
CA PRO A 64 -1.00 -3.51 3.91
C PRO A 64 -2.31 -4.10 4.47
N ASN A 65 -3.39 -3.93 3.72
CA ASN A 65 -4.73 -4.47 4.04
C ASN A 65 -4.78 -6.01 4.11
N SER A 66 -3.78 -6.71 3.62
CA SER A 66 -3.65 -8.18 3.75
C SER A 66 -3.09 -8.64 5.11
N LEU A 67 -2.78 -7.71 6.03
CA LEU A 67 -2.28 -8.05 7.37
C LEU A 67 -3.22 -8.97 8.17
N PRO A 68 -4.56 -8.77 8.19
CA PRO A 68 -5.47 -9.66 8.90
C PRO A 68 -5.32 -11.12 8.47
N THR A 69 -5.33 -11.37 7.17
CA THR A 69 -5.16 -12.71 6.58
C THR A 69 -3.78 -13.29 6.90
N TYR A 70 -2.73 -12.47 6.86
CA TYR A 70 -1.37 -12.89 7.20
C TYR A 70 -1.27 -13.36 8.65
N ILE A 71 -1.80 -12.59 9.60
CA ILE A 71 -1.81 -12.93 11.04
C ILE A 71 -2.61 -14.21 11.29
N ALA A 72 -3.81 -14.32 10.71
CA ALA A 72 -4.66 -15.49 10.87
C ALA A 72 -4.00 -16.77 10.34
N THR A 73 -3.35 -16.68 9.18
CA THR A 73 -2.62 -17.80 8.55
C THR A 73 -1.41 -18.23 9.40
N GLY A 74 -0.74 -17.28 10.05
CA GLY A 74 0.37 -17.54 10.96
C GLY A 74 -0.04 -18.15 12.30
N GLY A 75 -1.35 -18.27 12.58
CA GLY A 75 -1.88 -18.82 13.81
C GLY A 75 -1.69 -17.90 15.03
N ASN A 76 -1.42 -16.62 14.80
CA ASN A 76 -1.31 -15.62 15.86
C ASN A 76 -2.69 -15.02 16.17
N GLU A 77 -2.92 -14.76 17.46
CA GLU A 77 -4.10 -14.03 17.91
C GLU A 77 -3.63 -12.71 18.55
N VAL A 78 -3.85 -11.60 17.85
CA VAL A 78 -3.56 -10.26 18.34
C VAL A 78 -4.80 -9.39 18.21
N ASN A 79 -5.18 -8.73 19.28
CA ASN A 79 -6.29 -7.77 19.27
C ASN A 79 -5.73 -6.40 18.85
N TYR A 80 -6.16 -5.89 17.72
CA TYR A 80 -5.70 -4.61 17.15
C TYR A 80 -6.84 -3.86 16.46
N GLY A 81 -6.65 -2.57 16.26
CA GLY A 81 -7.51 -1.73 15.45
C GLY A 81 -6.77 -1.19 14.24
N VAL A 82 -7.52 -0.67 13.29
CA VAL A 82 -7.01 -0.01 12.07
C VAL A 82 -7.26 1.49 12.18
N ALA A 83 -6.28 2.27 11.78
CA ALA A 83 -6.36 3.74 11.77
C ALA A 83 -5.62 4.29 10.55
N SER A 84 -6.02 5.46 10.11
CA SER A 84 -5.31 6.20 9.07
C SER A 84 -3.89 6.56 9.49
N ILE A 85 -2.98 6.66 8.53
CA ILE A 85 -1.59 7.07 8.78
C ILE A 85 -1.57 8.47 9.43
N PRO A 86 -0.85 8.68 10.53
CA PRO A 86 -0.70 10.02 11.13
C PRO A 86 -0.12 11.02 10.14
N SER A 87 -0.62 12.26 10.19
CA SER A 87 -0.24 13.32 9.25
C SER A 87 0.13 14.60 9.97
N ASN A 88 1.18 15.28 9.53
CA ASN A 88 1.57 16.60 9.98
C ASN A 88 0.77 17.73 9.29
N THR A 89 0.10 17.41 8.17
CA THR A 89 -0.70 18.36 7.40
C THR A 89 -2.18 18.41 7.80
N GLY A 90 -2.62 17.45 8.61
CA GLY A 90 -4.03 17.25 8.94
C GLY A 90 -4.79 16.37 7.93
N GLU A 91 -4.18 16.06 6.78
CA GLU A 91 -4.75 15.17 5.77
C GLU A 91 -3.93 13.87 5.71
N SER A 92 -4.54 12.77 6.11
CA SER A 92 -3.89 11.46 6.05
C SER A 92 -3.85 10.95 4.61
N VAL A 93 -2.69 10.42 4.21
CA VAL A 93 -2.48 9.79 2.90
C VAL A 93 -1.92 8.41 3.11
N SER A 94 -2.55 7.41 2.50
CA SER A 94 -2.05 6.05 2.42
C SER A 94 -1.40 5.77 1.06
N ALA A 95 -0.41 4.89 1.03
CA ALA A 95 0.20 4.43 -0.23
C ALA A 95 -0.72 3.40 -0.87
N GLY A 96 -1.27 3.73 -2.04
CA GLY A 96 -2.05 2.81 -2.85
C GLY A 96 -1.13 1.90 -3.67
N VAL A 97 -1.40 0.59 -3.64
CA VAL A 97 -0.81 -0.38 -4.55
C VAL A 97 -1.94 -1.03 -5.33
N MET A 98 -1.78 -1.12 -6.64
CA MET A 98 -2.80 -1.67 -7.52
C MET A 98 -2.18 -2.74 -8.43
N ASP A 99 -2.70 -3.95 -8.35
CA ASP A 99 -2.42 -4.99 -9.31
C ASP A 99 -3.21 -4.77 -10.60
N ARG A 100 -2.67 -5.21 -11.72
CA ARG A 100 -3.21 -4.93 -13.04
C ARG A 100 -3.15 -6.15 -13.94
N PHE A 101 -4.19 -6.34 -14.73
CA PHE A 101 -4.09 -7.13 -15.93
C PHE A 101 -3.45 -6.30 -17.04
N MET A 102 -2.51 -6.88 -17.76
CA MET A 102 -1.89 -6.26 -18.91
C MET A 102 -2.17 -7.08 -20.15
N CYS A 103 -2.78 -6.45 -21.16
CA CYS A 103 -2.89 -7.01 -22.49
C CYS A 103 -1.78 -6.39 -23.35
N PHE A 104 -0.88 -7.23 -23.84
CA PHE A 104 0.18 -6.78 -24.75
C PHE A 104 -0.41 -6.64 -26.17
N ASP A 105 0.08 -5.66 -26.91
CA ASP A 105 -0.26 -5.52 -28.34
C ASP A 105 0.37 -6.69 -29.11
N ASN A 106 -0.47 -7.49 -29.78
CA ASN A 106 -0.07 -8.73 -30.43
C ASN A 106 -0.95 -9.09 -31.64
N ASP A 107 -1.32 -8.12 -32.44
CA ASP A 107 -2.14 -8.30 -33.65
C ASP A 107 -3.32 -9.28 -33.48
N TYR A 108 -4.01 -9.20 -32.35
CA TYR A 108 -5.12 -10.07 -32.00
C TYR A 108 -6.23 -10.03 -33.06
N SER A 109 -6.71 -11.19 -33.44
CA SER A 109 -7.94 -11.35 -34.24
C SER A 109 -9.16 -10.84 -33.45
N ASP A 110 -10.26 -10.60 -34.15
CA ASP A 110 -11.50 -10.15 -33.50
C ASP A 110 -12.06 -11.19 -32.53
N ASP A 111 -11.89 -12.47 -32.82
CA ASP A 111 -12.30 -13.56 -31.92
C ASP A 111 -11.44 -13.58 -30.64
N GLU A 112 -10.14 -13.36 -30.73
CA GLU A 112 -9.25 -13.26 -29.57
C GLU A 112 -9.58 -12.03 -28.71
N LYS A 113 -9.85 -10.88 -29.32
CA LYS A 113 -10.31 -9.68 -28.61
C LYS A 113 -11.64 -9.91 -27.91
N ALA A 114 -12.58 -10.59 -28.55
CA ALA A 114 -13.85 -10.96 -27.96
C ALA A 114 -13.66 -11.93 -26.78
N ALA A 115 -12.75 -12.88 -26.87
CA ALA A 115 -12.42 -13.80 -25.77
C ALA A 115 -11.80 -13.06 -24.57
N ILE A 116 -10.89 -12.11 -24.81
CA ILE A 116 -10.31 -11.26 -23.77
C ILE A 116 -11.40 -10.44 -23.07
N SER A 117 -12.30 -9.81 -23.83
CA SER A 117 -13.43 -9.06 -23.26
C SER A 117 -14.32 -9.95 -22.41
N THR A 118 -14.67 -11.14 -22.90
CA THR A 118 -15.47 -12.13 -22.15
C THR A 118 -14.81 -12.54 -20.85
N PHE A 119 -13.47 -12.70 -20.84
CA PHE A 119 -12.73 -12.98 -19.62
C PHE A 119 -12.86 -11.86 -18.60
N PHE A 120 -12.71 -10.59 -19.01
CA PHE A 120 -12.86 -9.47 -18.10
C PHE A 120 -14.29 -9.28 -17.60
N ASP A 121 -15.27 -9.45 -18.45
CA ASP A 121 -16.70 -9.39 -18.06
C ASP A 121 -17.03 -10.49 -17.03
N TYR A 122 -16.42 -11.67 -17.17
CA TYR A 122 -16.57 -12.75 -16.20
C TYR A 122 -15.84 -12.47 -14.89
N PHE A 123 -14.59 -11.99 -14.95
CA PHE A 123 -13.75 -11.75 -13.77
C PHE A 123 -14.31 -10.60 -12.93
N TYR A 124 -14.75 -9.50 -13.57
CA TYR A 124 -15.28 -8.30 -12.91
C TYR A 124 -16.81 -8.35 -12.70
N ASP A 125 -17.47 -9.50 -12.88
CA ASP A 125 -18.82 -9.69 -12.36
C ASP A 125 -18.82 -9.47 -10.85
N ASP A 126 -19.68 -8.60 -10.34
CA ASP A 126 -19.63 -8.11 -8.96
C ASP A 126 -19.55 -9.22 -7.92
N ALA A 127 -20.33 -10.31 -8.10
CA ALA A 127 -20.35 -11.40 -7.13
C ALA A 127 -19.03 -12.18 -7.11
N ARG A 128 -18.47 -12.51 -8.28
CA ARG A 128 -17.21 -13.27 -8.40
C ARG A 128 -16.03 -12.45 -7.98
N TYR A 129 -16.00 -11.18 -8.40
CA TYR A 129 -14.91 -10.27 -8.08
C TYR A 129 -14.84 -10.00 -6.57
N THR A 130 -16.00 -9.75 -5.93
CA THR A 130 -16.06 -9.53 -4.48
C THR A 130 -15.63 -10.78 -3.70
N GLU A 131 -16.08 -11.97 -4.11
CA GLU A 131 -15.66 -13.24 -3.50
C GLU A 131 -14.14 -13.44 -3.63
N TRP A 132 -13.57 -13.17 -4.81
CA TRP A 132 -12.14 -13.31 -5.05
C TRP A 132 -11.31 -12.36 -4.19
N VAL A 133 -11.66 -11.07 -4.13
CA VAL A 133 -10.90 -10.09 -3.34
C VAL A 133 -11.01 -10.36 -1.84
N ASP A 134 -12.14 -10.86 -1.35
CA ASP A 134 -12.31 -11.25 0.04
C ASP A 134 -11.42 -12.45 0.40
N MET A 135 -11.38 -13.47 -0.45
CA MET A 135 -10.50 -14.64 -0.27
C MET A 135 -9.00 -14.27 -0.22
N GLU A 136 -8.58 -13.31 -1.04
CA GLU A 136 -7.18 -12.83 -1.09
C GLU A 136 -6.87 -11.79 -0.01
N GLY A 137 -7.88 -11.30 0.71
CA GLY A 137 -7.74 -10.19 1.66
C GLY A 137 -7.39 -8.87 0.98
N PHE A 138 -7.81 -8.68 -0.27
CA PHE A 138 -7.61 -7.46 -1.05
C PHE A 138 -8.79 -6.51 -0.91
N LEU A 139 -8.60 -5.28 -1.36
CA LEU A 139 -9.68 -4.30 -1.46
C LEU A 139 -10.16 -4.21 -2.90
N PRO A 140 -11.49 -4.13 -3.13
CA PRO A 140 -12.04 -4.03 -4.47
C PRO A 140 -11.62 -2.73 -5.16
N ALA A 141 -11.30 -2.82 -6.45
CA ALA A 141 -11.05 -1.67 -7.31
C ALA A 141 -12.34 -1.04 -7.87
N THR A 142 -13.50 -1.66 -7.64
CA THR A 142 -14.82 -1.16 -8.06
C THR A 142 -15.60 -0.63 -6.86
N LYS A 143 -16.42 0.42 -7.08
CA LYS A 143 -17.26 0.99 -6.01
C LYS A 143 -18.30 -0.01 -5.51
N SER A 144 -18.98 -0.70 -6.43
CA SER A 144 -19.96 -1.74 -6.09
C SER A 144 -19.36 -2.87 -5.27
N GLY A 145 -18.16 -3.34 -5.63
CA GLY A 145 -17.40 -4.32 -4.85
C GLY A 145 -17.01 -3.81 -3.46
N GLY A 146 -16.61 -2.55 -3.33
CA GLY A 146 -16.30 -1.93 -2.05
C GLY A 146 -17.52 -1.87 -1.13
N GLU A 147 -18.65 -1.40 -1.63
CA GLU A 147 -19.90 -1.35 -0.89
C GLU A 147 -20.38 -2.76 -0.46
N ALA A 148 -20.25 -3.74 -1.33
CA ALA A 148 -20.63 -5.12 -1.05
C ALA A 148 -19.72 -5.76 0.02
N LEU A 149 -18.40 -5.55 -0.08
CA LEU A 149 -17.44 -6.08 0.88
C LEU A 149 -17.59 -5.42 2.26
N ALA A 150 -17.75 -4.10 2.32
CA ALA A 150 -17.97 -3.39 3.58
C ALA A 150 -19.24 -3.84 4.30
N ALA A 151 -20.32 -4.16 3.55
CA ALA A 151 -21.57 -4.67 4.10
C ALA A 151 -21.46 -6.12 4.60
N ALA A 152 -20.58 -6.92 4.00
CA ALA A 152 -20.39 -8.33 4.34
C ALA A 152 -19.35 -8.55 5.46
N ASN A 153 -18.39 -7.64 5.61
CA ASN A 153 -17.24 -7.79 6.50
C ASN A 153 -16.91 -6.44 7.16
N GLU A 154 -17.33 -6.26 8.42
CA GLU A 154 -17.13 -5.02 9.19
C GLU A 154 -15.63 -4.71 9.40
N ASP A 155 -14.78 -5.73 9.51
CA ASP A 155 -13.33 -5.53 9.68
C ASP A 155 -12.71 -4.89 8.43
N MET A 156 -13.25 -5.19 7.24
CA MET A 156 -12.80 -4.61 5.97
C MET A 156 -13.32 -3.18 5.75
N ALA A 157 -14.40 -2.78 6.39
CA ALA A 157 -14.97 -1.44 6.24
C ALA A 157 -13.94 -0.34 6.57
N SER A 158 -13.19 -0.50 7.66
CA SER A 158 -12.14 0.46 8.04
C SER A 158 -11.01 0.59 7.01
N TRP A 159 -10.69 -0.48 6.31
CA TRP A 159 -9.71 -0.46 5.22
C TRP A 159 -10.25 0.20 3.96
N ILE A 160 -11.54 -0.02 3.66
CA ILE A 160 -12.23 0.58 2.52
C ILE A 160 -12.33 2.09 2.68
N ASP A 161 -12.64 2.58 3.87
CA ASP A 161 -12.68 4.02 4.19
C ASP A 161 -11.33 4.73 3.92
N ILE A 162 -10.22 4.00 4.05
CA ILE A 162 -8.88 4.54 3.80
C ILE A 162 -8.58 4.69 2.29
N LEU A 163 -9.28 3.94 1.41
CA LEU A 163 -9.01 3.97 -0.04
C LEU A 163 -9.13 5.37 -0.65
N ASP A 164 -10.07 6.18 -0.17
CA ASP A 164 -10.27 7.54 -0.68
C ASP A 164 -9.07 8.46 -0.38
N SER A 165 -8.26 8.13 0.61
CA SER A 165 -7.02 8.84 0.96
C SER A 165 -5.78 8.34 0.22
N CYS A 166 -5.89 7.31 -0.63
CA CYS A 166 -4.74 6.71 -1.28
C CYS A 166 -4.16 7.60 -2.38
N LYS A 167 -2.84 7.72 -2.36
CA LYS A 167 -2.04 8.21 -3.50
C LYS A 167 -1.20 7.08 -4.07
N PHE A 168 -0.97 7.13 -5.38
CA PHE A 168 -0.21 6.12 -6.09
C PHE A 168 1.17 6.64 -6.48
N TYR A 169 2.13 5.74 -6.53
CA TYR A 169 3.47 6.04 -7.03
C TYR A 169 3.43 6.38 -8.52
N PRO A 170 4.34 7.24 -9.01
CA PRO A 170 4.37 7.66 -10.42
C PRO A 170 4.93 6.57 -11.34
N THR A 171 4.34 5.37 -11.30
CA THR A 171 4.82 4.17 -12.00
C THR A 171 4.77 4.26 -13.53
N ALA A 172 4.07 5.26 -14.07
CA ALA A 172 4.03 5.52 -15.52
C ALA A 172 5.28 6.26 -16.04
N LYS A 173 6.11 6.82 -15.14
CA LYS A 173 7.37 7.46 -15.53
C LYS A 173 8.44 6.42 -15.84
N ALA A 174 9.14 6.58 -16.96
CA ALA A 174 10.17 5.62 -17.40
C ALA A 174 11.30 5.47 -16.36
N GLU A 175 11.63 6.56 -15.67
CA GLU A 175 12.70 6.61 -14.67
C GLU A 175 12.29 6.06 -13.31
N TRP A 176 11.03 5.68 -13.12
CA TRP A 176 10.50 5.30 -11.81
C TRP A 176 11.29 4.19 -11.13
N ALA A 177 11.74 3.19 -11.87
CA ALA A 177 12.47 2.06 -11.30
C ALA A 177 13.79 2.52 -10.64
N ASP A 178 14.54 3.39 -11.32
CA ASP A 178 15.82 3.92 -10.83
C ASP A 178 15.61 4.90 -9.67
N VAL A 179 14.60 5.77 -9.79
CA VAL A 179 14.23 6.72 -8.73
C VAL A 179 13.80 5.99 -7.46
N LYS A 180 12.94 4.98 -7.58
CA LYS A 180 12.51 4.15 -6.46
C LYS A 180 13.72 3.53 -5.73
N GLN A 181 14.64 2.93 -6.48
CA GLN A 181 15.83 2.32 -5.88
C GLN A 181 16.73 3.39 -5.21
N GLY A 182 16.87 4.56 -5.83
CA GLY A 182 17.59 5.69 -5.25
C GLY A 182 17.00 6.15 -3.92
N VAL A 183 15.67 6.27 -3.82
CA VAL A 183 14.99 6.65 -2.58
C VAL A 183 15.19 5.58 -1.50
N ILE A 184 15.02 4.30 -1.81
CA ILE A 184 15.27 3.20 -0.87
C ILE A 184 16.70 3.27 -0.31
N ASN A 185 17.69 3.45 -1.17
CA ASN A 185 19.10 3.54 -0.74
C ASN A 185 19.34 4.74 0.18
N VAL A 186 18.74 5.89 -0.11
CA VAL A 186 18.85 7.10 0.73
C VAL A 186 18.22 6.85 2.10
N GLU A 187 17.01 6.28 2.14
CA GLU A 187 16.33 5.97 3.40
C GLU A 187 17.13 4.97 4.25
N GLN A 188 17.59 3.87 3.66
CA GLN A 188 18.40 2.88 4.37
C GLN A 188 19.67 3.49 4.93
N ASN A 189 20.41 4.26 4.12
CA ASN A 189 21.63 4.92 4.59
C ASN A 189 21.34 5.92 5.71
N ALA A 190 20.27 6.68 5.61
CA ALA A 190 19.88 7.65 6.62
C ALA A 190 19.51 6.98 7.97
N LEU A 191 18.89 5.79 7.94
CA LEU A 191 18.53 5.04 9.14
C LEU A 191 19.72 4.30 9.77
N LEU A 192 20.77 4.02 9.00
CA LEU A 192 22.02 3.40 9.49
C LEU A 192 22.99 4.40 10.13
N GLY A 193 22.88 5.69 9.87
CA GLY A 193 23.74 6.78 10.38
C GLY A 193 24.88 7.09 9.42
#